data_55e9517af20d5efd16a6ff195cb1e3f9
#
_entry.id   55e9517af20d5efd16a6ff195cb1e3f9
#
_cell.length_a   1.000
_cell.length_b   1.000
_cell.length_c   1.000
_cell.angle_alpha   90.00
_cell.angle_beta   90.00
_cell.angle_gamma   90.00
#
_symmetry.space_group_name_H-M   'P 1'
#
loop_
_entity.id
_entity.type
_entity.pdbx_description
1 polymer ?
#
loop_
_entity_poly.entity_id
_entity_poly.type
_entity_poly.pdbx_seq_one_letter_code
_entity_poly.pdbx_strand_id
1 'polypeptide(L)'
;MLNTQTVANTFILLGFEENIKISPMKLQKLTYFLYKEYLQSTGLPLFSEPFEKWQYGPVLPSLYYEFNSFGANPITRFARNAKGQAEIIDLEFSNNLSNAVKKVWKIYKNYSAIELSALTHQKDTAWDKTENIKLPDEDI
;
A
#
# COMPACT_ATOMS: atom_id res chain seq x y z
N MET A 1 2.40 -13.43 -8.93
CA MET A 1 2.04 -12.14 -8.30
C MET A 1 1.25 -12.37 -7.03
N LEU A 2 1.38 -11.49 -6.07
CA LEU A 2 0.65 -11.57 -4.81
C LEU A 2 -0.75 -10.98 -4.93
N ASN A 3 -1.62 -11.32 -3.98
CA ASN A 3 -2.88 -10.63 -3.79
C ASN A 3 -2.64 -9.28 -3.10
N THR A 4 -3.40 -8.28 -3.48
CA THR A 4 -3.36 -6.97 -2.85
C THR A 4 -3.60 -7.06 -1.33
N GLN A 5 -4.54 -7.93 -0.91
CA GLN A 5 -4.88 -8.14 0.50
C GLN A 5 -3.69 -8.66 1.30
N THR A 6 -2.91 -9.59 0.75
CA THR A 6 -1.72 -10.13 1.41
C THR A 6 -0.70 -9.03 1.69
N VAL A 7 -0.48 -8.16 0.72
CA VAL A 7 0.44 -7.03 0.86
C VAL A 7 -0.06 -6.07 1.95
N ALA A 8 -1.33 -5.70 1.88
CA ALA A 8 -1.94 -4.79 2.86
C ALA A 8 -1.88 -5.36 4.28
N ASN A 9 -2.21 -6.64 4.44
CA ASN A 9 -2.19 -7.31 5.74
C ASN A 9 -0.81 -7.28 6.40
N THR A 10 0.25 -7.29 5.61
CA THR A 10 1.61 -7.22 6.14
C THR A 10 1.84 -5.89 6.87
N PHE A 11 1.38 -4.77 6.30
CA PHE A 11 1.45 -3.48 6.98
C PHE A 11 0.52 -3.40 8.19
N ILE A 12 -0.66 -4.00 8.10
CA ILE A 12 -1.60 -4.04 9.24
C ILE A 12 -0.96 -4.79 10.42
N LEU A 13 -0.31 -5.93 10.15
CA LEU A 13 0.40 -6.68 11.17
C LEU A 13 1.52 -5.86 11.81
N LEU A 14 2.35 -5.21 11.00
CA LEU A 14 3.44 -4.37 11.51
C LEU A 14 2.89 -3.25 12.40
N GLY A 15 1.76 -2.65 12.01
CA GLY A 15 1.10 -1.64 12.84
C GLY A 15 0.63 -2.21 14.18
N PHE A 16 0.06 -3.41 14.19
CA PHE A 16 -0.34 -4.07 15.43
C PHE A 16 0.86 -4.39 16.32
N GLU A 17 1.93 -4.92 15.73
CA GLU A 17 3.13 -5.31 16.50
C GLU A 17 3.84 -4.10 17.12
N GLU A 18 3.87 -2.97 16.42
CA GLU A 18 4.58 -1.76 16.88
C GLU A 18 3.66 -0.71 17.50
N ASN A 19 2.37 -1.03 17.64
CA ASN A 19 1.36 -0.11 18.17
C ASN A 19 1.30 1.20 17.40
N ILE A 20 1.39 1.10 16.07
CA ILE A 20 1.22 2.22 15.15
C ILE A 20 -0.15 2.09 14.50
N LYS A 21 -0.98 3.11 14.63
CA LYS A 21 -2.33 3.13 14.09
C LYS A 21 -2.30 3.38 12.58
N ILE A 22 -2.99 2.53 11.82
CA ILE A 22 -3.06 2.62 10.37
C ILE A 22 -4.51 2.79 9.96
N SER A 23 -4.83 3.99 9.44
CA SER A 23 -6.13 4.28 8.84
C SER A 23 -6.19 3.70 7.42
N PRO A 24 -7.39 3.57 6.82
CA PRO A 24 -7.50 3.15 5.42
C PRO A 24 -6.66 3.98 4.46
N MET A 25 -6.63 5.30 4.59
CA MET A 25 -5.82 6.16 3.73
C MET A 25 -4.32 5.87 3.90
N LYS A 26 -3.85 5.73 5.14
CA LYS A 26 -2.43 5.41 5.40
C LYS A 26 -2.06 4.06 4.78
N LEU A 27 -2.93 3.06 4.91
CA LEU A 27 -2.71 1.74 4.31
C LEU A 27 -2.56 1.83 2.78
N GLN A 28 -3.43 2.58 2.13
CA GLN A 28 -3.36 2.80 0.67
C GLN A 28 -2.00 3.36 0.26
N LYS A 29 -1.51 4.35 0.99
CA LYS A 29 -0.25 5.02 0.66
C LYS A 29 0.96 4.14 0.95
N LEU A 30 0.96 3.41 2.06
CA LEU A 30 2.03 2.43 2.36
C LEU A 30 2.10 1.36 1.28
N THR A 31 0.95 0.85 0.85
CA THR A 31 0.87 -0.15 -0.22
C THR A 31 1.39 0.41 -1.54
N TYR A 32 1.06 1.66 -1.86
CA TYR A 32 1.56 2.33 -3.05
C TYR A 32 3.10 2.46 -3.02
N PHE A 33 3.67 2.93 -1.91
CA PHE A 33 5.12 3.08 -1.80
C PHE A 33 5.85 1.74 -1.86
N LEU A 34 5.24 0.67 -1.33
CA LEU A 34 5.81 -0.67 -1.49
C LEU A 34 5.79 -1.11 -2.94
N TYR A 35 4.67 -0.91 -3.63
CA TYR A 35 4.59 -1.25 -5.05
C TYR A 35 5.67 -0.53 -5.86
N LYS A 36 5.82 0.77 -5.62
CA LYS A 36 6.84 1.59 -6.27
C LYS A 36 8.25 1.08 -5.99
N GLU A 37 8.57 0.82 -4.72
CA GLU A 37 9.88 0.33 -4.33
C GLU A 37 10.21 -1.01 -4.98
N TYR A 38 9.25 -1.93 -4.94
CA TYR A 38 9.43 -3.25 -5.54
C TYR A 38 9.59 -3.18 -7.06
N LEU A 39 8.78 -2.37 -7.71
CA LEU A 39 8.85 -2.18 -9.17
C LEU A 39 10.19 -1.57 -9.57
N GLN A 40 10.67 -0.57 -8.85
CA GLN A 40 11.95 0.08 -9.14
C GLN A 40 13.14 -0.85 -8.89
N SER A 41 13.07 -1.70 -7.88
CA SER A 41 14.18 -2.60 -7.53
C SER A 41 14.21 -3.88 -8.35
N THR A 42 13.09 -4.35 -8.88
CA THR A 42 13.01 -5.64 -9.59
C THR A 42 12.59 -5.51 -11.05
N GLY A 43 11.94 -4.41 -11.43
CA GLY A 43 11.31 -4.26 -12.74
C GLY A 43 10.02 -5.06 -12.90
N LEU A 44 9.51 -5.67 -11.82
CA LEU A 44 8.33 -6.55 -11.86
C LEU A 44 7.18 -5.96 -11.06
N PRO A 45 5.92 -6.11 -11.54
CA PRO A 45 4.76 -5.71 -10.76
C PRO A 45 4.58 -6.66 -9.56
N LEU A 46 4.18 -6.09 -8.42
CA LEU A 46 3.96 -6.85 -7.19
C LEU A 46 2.62 -7.59 -7.20
N PHE A 47 1.60 -6.95 -7.75
CA PHE A 47 0.26 -7.51 -7.95
C PHE A 47 -0.34 -6.94 -9.22
N SER A 48 -1.48 -7.51 -9.67
CA SER A 48 -2.06 -7.16 -10.96
C SER A 48 -3.07 -6.02 -10.91
N GLU A 49 -3.62 -5.73 -9.72
CA GLU A 49 -4.61 -4.65 -9.59
C GLU A 49 -3.95 -3.29 -9.85
N PRO A 50 -4.45 -2.45 -10.78
CA PRO A 50 -3.88 -1.13 -11.01
C PRO A 50 -4.34 -0.14 -9.94
N PHE A 51 -3.44 0.80 -9.60
CA PHE A 51 -3.81 1.96 -8.82
C PHE A 51 -4.65 2.91 -9.66
N GLU A 52 -5.61 3.57 -9.02
CA GLU A 52 -6.42 4.61 -9.65
C GLU A 52 -6.06 5.98 -9.10
N LYS A 53 -6.23 6.99 -9.94
CA LYS A 53 -5.97 8.38 -9.57
C LYS A 53 -7.21 8.97 -8.90
N TRP A 54 -7.18 9.03 -7.57
CA TRP A 54 -8.25 9.61 -6.77
C TRP A 54 -7.79 10.92 -6.14
N GLN A 55 -8.72 11.68 -5.57
CA GLN A 55 -8.45 13.01 -5.02
C GLN A 55 -7.29 13.03 -4.01
N TYR A 56 -7.20 12.04 -3.14
CA TYR A 56 -6.18 11.98 -2.08
C TYR A 56 -4.99 11.09 -2.44
N GLY A 57 -4.79 10.83 -3.72
CA GLY A 57 -3.65 10.09 -4.23
C GLY A 57 -4.02 8.76 -4.86
N PRO A 58 -3.02 7.92 -5.13
CA PRO A 58 -3.25 6.59 -5.70
C PRO A 58 -4.05 5.68 -4.76
N VAL A 59 -5.04 4.99 -5.29
CA VAL A 59 -5.94 4.11 -4.53
C VAL A 59 -6.11 2.77 -5.25
N LEU A 60 -6.09 1.70 -4.47
CA LEU A 60 -6.49 0.36 -4.90
C LEU A 60 -7.95 0.17 -4.52
N PRO A 61 -8.86 0.07 -5.50
CA PRO A 61 -10.31 -0.06 -5.20
C PRO A 61 -10.65 -1.23 -4.29
N SER A 62 -9.97 -2.37 -4.42
CA SER A 62 -10.23 -3.54 -3.56
C SER A 62 -10.02 -3.22 -2.08
N LEU A 63 -8.96 -2.50 -1.75
CA LEU A 63 -8.68 -2.09 -0.36
C LEU A 63 -9.65 -1.01 0.11
N TYR A 64 -10.05 -0.12 -0.78
CA TYR A 64 -11.03 0.91 -0.43
C TYR A 64 -12.35 0.26 0.01
N TYR A 65 -12.88 -0.66 -0.78
CA TYR A 65 -14.15 -1.33 -0.45
C TYR A 65 -14.03 -2.23 0.77
N GLU A 66 -12.87 -2.84 0.97
CA GLU A 66 -12.63 -3.69 2.15
C GLU A 66 -12.63 -2.91 3.46
N PHE A 67 -12.06 -1.70 3.46
CA PHE A 67 -11.79 -0.96 4.69
C PHE A 67 -12.49 0.39 4.82
N ASN A 68 -13.30 0.81 3.84
CA ASN A 68 -13.91 2.15 3.86
C ASN A 68 -14.82 2.39 5.07
N SER A 69 -15.39 1.32 5.67
CA SER A 69 -16.22 1.45 6.87
C SER A 69 -15.47 2.00 8.07
N PHE A 70 -14.14 1.88 8.10
CA PHE A 70 -13.34 2.47 9.17
C PHE A 70 -13.22 3.99 9.07
N GLY A 71 -13.48 4.58 7.91
CA GLY A 71 -13.34 6.02 7.70
C GLY A 71 -11.93 6.50 7.97
N ALA A 72 -11.75 7.45 8.89
CA ALA A 72 -10.45 7.95 9.32
C ALA A 72 -9.90 7.22 10.55
N ASN A 73 -10.62 6.23 11.05
CA ASN A 73 -10.23 5.48 12.25
C ASN A 73 -9.21 4.39 11.90
N PRO A 74 -8.45 3.92 12.89
CA PRO A 74 -7.50 2.82 12.67
C PRO A 74 -8.20 1.53 12.26
N ILE A 75 -7.58 0.81 11.34
CA ILE A 75 -8.00 -0.53 10.95
C ILE A 75 -7.70 -1.48 12.11
N THR A 76 -8.68 -2.33 12.45
CA THR A 76 -8.58 -3.26 13.59
C THR A 76 -8.64 -4.72 13.20
N ARG A 77 -8.70 -5.04 11.90
CA ARG A 77 -8.75 -6.42 11.41
C ARG A 77 -7.97 -6.57 10.12
N PHE A 78 -7.62 -7.80 9.77
CA PHE A 78 -7.03 -8.12 8.48
C PHE A 78 -8.10 -8.24 7.38
N ALA A 79 -7.68 -8.06 6.13
CA ALA A 79 -8.45 -8.45 4.96
C ALA A 79 -8.41 -9.96 4.80
N ARG A 80 -9.55 -10.58 4.43
CA ARG A 80 -9.64 -12.02 4.21
C ARG A 80 -9.83 -12.33 2.73
N ASN A 81 -9.22 -13.45 2.29
CA ASN A 81 -9.42 -13.94 0.94
C ASN A 81 -10.77 -14.66 0.81
N ALA A 82 -11.06 -15.21 -0.39
CA ALA A 82 -12.31 -15.92 -0.66
C ALA A 82 -12.53 -17.14 0.23
N LYS A 83 -11.46 -17.70 0.82
CA LYS A 83 -11.53 -18.82 1.76
C LYS A 83 -11.69 -18.38 3.21
N GLY A 84 -11.82 -17.07 3.46
CA GLY A 84 -11.91 -16.53 4.81
C GLY A 84 -10.60 -16.47 5.56
N GLN A 85 -9.47 -16.61 4.87
CA GLN A 85 -8.13 -16.63 5.47
C GLN A 85 -7.45 -15.28 5.28
N ALA A 86 -6.65 -14.88 6.29
CA ALA A 86 -5.78 -13.72 6.21
C ALA A 86 -4.35 -14.19 5.92
N GLU A 87 -3.81 -13.77 4.79
CA GLU A 87 -2.45 -14.11 4.38
C GLU A 87 -1.55 -12.89 4.55
N ILE A 88 -0.28 -13.15 4.92
CA ILE A 88 0.71 -12.13 5.23
C ILE A 88 2.04 -12.55 4.59
N ILE A 89 2.82 -11.55 4.13
CA ILE A 89 4.16 -11.80 3.61
C ILE A 89 5.08 -12.25 4.76
N ASP A 90 5.86 -13.31 4.52
CA ASP A 90 6.86 -13.75 5.48
C ASP A 90 8.08 -12.83 5.43
N LEU A 91 8.29 -12.05 6.50
CA LEU A 91 9.40 -11.10 6.59
C LEU A 91 10.67 -11.69 7.20
N GLU A 92 10.64 -12.95 7.64
CA GLU A 92 11.83 -13.60 8.20
C GLU A 92 12.85 -13.95 7.12
N PHE A 93 12.39 -14.21 5.89
CA PHE A 93 13.29 -14.45 4.76
C PHE A 93 13.78 -13.14 4.17
N SER A 94 15.10 -13.06 3.92
CA SER A 94 15.70 -11.93 3.23
C SER A 94 15.60 -12.14 1.73
N ASN A 95 14.70 -11.40 1.09
CA ASN A 95 14.55 -11.37 -0.36
C ASN A 95 14.15 -9.94 -0.78
N ASN A 96 13.99 -9.72 -2.08
CA ASN A 96 13.65 -8.39 -2.58
C ASN A 96 12.35 -7.85 -1.98
N LEU A 97 11.35 -8.72 -1.82
CA LEU A 97 10.06 -8.31 -1.30
C LEU A 97 10.13 -7.95 0.19
N SER A 98 10.70 -8.83 1.01
CA SER A 98 10.80 -8.56 2.45
C SER A 98 11.67 -7.34 2.73
N ASN A 99 12.75 -7.16 1.98
CA ASN A 99 13.61 -5.99 2.11
C ASN A 99 12.88 -4.71 1.72
N ALA A 100 12.07 -4.75 0.66
CA ALA A 100 11.25 -3.59 0.25
C ALA A 100 10.21 -3.22 1.30
N VAL A 101 9.53 -4.21 1.90
CA VAL A 101 8.57 -3.97 2.99
C VAL A 101 9.25 -3.30 4.16
N LYS A 102 10.38 -3.84 4.61
CA LYS A 102 11.13 -3.30 5.75
C LYS A 102 11.59 -1.87 5.48
N LYS A 103 12.06 -1.58 4.27
CA LYS A 103 12.51 -0.25 3.87
C LYS A 103 11.36 0.75 3.89
N VAL A 104 10.25 0.42 3.26
CA VAL A 104 9.07 1.29 3.20
C VAL A 104 8.53 1.54 4.61
N TRP A 105 8.40 0.50 5.41
CA TRP A 105 7.91 0.62 6.78
C TRP A 105 8.81 1.53 7.62
N LYS A 106 10.12 1.32 7.57
CA LYS A 106 11.09 2.14 8.31
C LYS A 106 10.99 3.62 7.94
N ILE A 107 10.82 3.93 6.66
CA ILE A 107 10.76 5.32 6.18
C ILE A 107 9.44 5.99 6.57
N TYR A 108 8.32 5.29 6.39
CA TYR A 108 7.00 5.93 6.37
C TYR A 108 6.10 5.61 7.57
N LYS A 109 6.47 4.68 8.45
CA LYS A 109 5.58 4.24 9.54
C LYS A 109 5.09 5.37 10.44
N ASN A 110 5.89 6.39 10.66
CA ASN A 110 5.55 7.51 11.53
C ASN A 110 4.91 8.70 10.79
N TYR A 111 4.72 8.60 9.48
CA TYR A 111 4.03 9.64 8.71
C TYR A 111 2.51 9.47 8.87
N SER A 112 1.81 10.61 8.95
CA SER A 112 0.35 10.60 8.92
C SER A 112 -0.16 10.27 7.51
N ALA A 113 -1.45 9.89 7.42
CA ALA A 113 -2.09 9.66 6.13
C ALA A 113 -2.02 10.92 5.24
N ILE A 114 -2.22 12.09 5.84
CA ILE A 114 -2.17 13.37 5.10
C ILE A 114 -0.77 13.65 4.57
N GLU A 115 0.26 13.42 5.38
CA GLU A 115 1.65 13.58 4.96
C GLU A 115 2.00 12.64 3.80
N LEU A 116 1.60 11.37 3.89
CA LEU A 116 1.82 10.40 2.82
C LEU A 116 1.06 10.77 1.56
N SER A 117 -0.18 11.22 1.70
CA SER A 117 -0.99 11.70 0.57
C SER A 117 -0.28 12.85 -0.15
N ALA A 118 0.27 13.82 0.59
CA ALA A 118 1.00 14.93 0.01
C ALA A 118 2.20 14.48 -0.81
N LEU A 119 2.94 13.46 -0.36
CA LEU A 119 4.06 12.90 -1.11
C LEU A 119 3.64 12.34 -2.47
N THR A 120 2.45 11.72 -2.55
CA THR A 120 1.96 11.14 -3.80
C THR A 120 1.48 12.18 -4.80
N HIS A 121 1.24 13.42 -4.37
CA HIS A 121 0.76 14.53 -5.21
C HIS A 121 1.87 15.46 -5.68
N GLN A 122 3.12 15.21 -5.32
CA GLN A 122 4.24 16.05 -5.71
C GLN A 122 4.37 16.11 -7.24
N LYS A 123 4.98 17.20 -7.73
CA LYS A 123 5.23 17.39 -9.16
C LYS A 123 6.04 16.23 -9.72
N ASP A 124 5.70 15.78 -10.92
CA ASP A 124 6.35 14.68 -11.65
C ASP A 124 6.15 13.29 -11.04
N THR A 125 5.27 13.13 -10.03
CA THR A 125 4.83 11.81 -9.58
C THR A 125 3.86 11.20 -10.60
N ALA A 126 3.64 9.88 -10.51
CA ALA A 126 2.68 9.19 -11.37
C ALA A 126 1.29 9.83 -11.29
N TRP A 127 0.83 10.17 -10.08
CA TRP A 127 -0.46 10.82 -9.87
C TRP A 127 -0.52 12.17 -10.59
N ASP A 128 0.54 12.97 -10.50
CA ASP A 128 0.61 14.29 -11.12
C ASP A 128 0.62 14.19 -12.66
N LYS A 129 1.40 13.27 -13.23
CA LYS A 129 1.57 13.12 -14.68
C LYS A 129 0.39 12.46 -15.37
N THR A 130 -0.32 11.56 -14.70
CA THR A 130 -1.33 10.72 -15.32
C THR A 130 -2.64 11.48 -15.50
N GLU A 131 -3.16 11.48 -16.71
CA GLU A 131 -4.47 12.06 -17.02
C GLU A 131 -5.59 11.02 -16.99
N ASN A 132 -5.24 9.73 -17.10
CA ASN A 132 -6.19 8.62 -17.03
C ASN A 132 -6.50 8.25 -15.60
N ILE A 133 -7.64 7.57 -15.39
CA ILE A 133 -8.03 7.10 -14.05
C ILE A 133 -7.03 6.08 -13.51
N LYS A 134 -6.48 5.22 -14.36
CA LYS A 134 -5.52 4.19 -13.95
C LYS A 134 -4.09 4.66 -14.14
N LEU A 135 -3.26 4.46 -13.13
CA LEU A 135 -1.85 4.81 -13.17
C LEU A 135 -1.04 3.71 -13.87
N PRO A 136 -0.34 4.00 -14.96
CA PRO A 136 0.50 3.01 -15.62
C PRO A 136 1.82 2.80 -14.86
N ASP A 137 2.36 1.58 -14.92
CA ASP A 137 3.60 1.23 -14.23
C ASP A 137 4.78 2.11 -14.66
N GLU A 138 4.84 2.50 -15.94
CA GLU A 138 5.92 3.35 -16.45
C GLU A 138 5.97 4.72 -15.79
N ASP A 139 4.88 5.17 -15.17
CA ASP A 139 4.83 6.46 -14.48
C ASP A 139 5.09 6.33 -12.97
N ILE A 140 4.92 5.14 -12.41
CA ILE A 140 5.14 4.87 -11.00
C ILE A 140 6.64 4.79 -10.72
#